data_d00ac12a827bea6b68ae0e0d4ab87e9c
#
_entry.id   d00ac12a827bea6b68ae0e0d4ab87e9c
#
_cell.length_a   1.000
_cell.length_b   1.000
_cell.length_c   1.000
_cell.angle_alpha   90.00
_cell.angle_beta   90.00
_cell.angle_gamma   90.00
#
_symmetry.space_group_name_H-M   'P 1'
#
loop_
_entity.id
_entity.type
_entity.pdbx_description
1 polymer ?
#
loop_
_entity_poly.entity_id
_entity_poly.type
_entity_poly.pdbx_seq_one_letter_code
_entity_poly.pdbx_strand_id
1 'polypeptide(L)'
;MPAKDFLRVLDSIRAKVNPNKTTIAITGGEPLMRKDIEKTGEQIARWGFPWGIVSNGWALSGTRLNSLIDAGMVTMTVSLDGLENSHDWLRGKKGSFSRAVSAISNAANSSLPLFDVVTCLTQRNVHELAGIRDMLIELGVKNWRIISVFPRGRAAGNSELVLSGVQLKDVMEFIISCRIAGKIRTSYSCDGFLGGYEKEVRDDFMFCRAGINIGSILTDGSISACPSLRGDFVQGSIYSDDLMECWENRFKVMRDRHWAKTGACNQCSSWKWCGGNGLHLRDEKSGELLMCQLAVMHADENTF
;
A
#
# COMPACT_ATOMS: atom_id res chain seq x y z
N MET A 1 -16.12 11.21 -3.10
CA MET A 1 -15.82 12.64 -2.84
C MET A 1 -15.69 13.37 -4.18
N PRO A 2 -16.30 14.56 -4.37
CA PRO A 2 -16.08 15.41 -5.53
C PRO A 2 -14.65 15.94 -5.63
N ALA A 3 -14.14 16.12 -6.86
CA ALA A 3 -12.77 16.65 -7.06
C ALA A 3 -12.57 18.03 -6.41
N LYS A 4 -13.57 18.90 -6.49
CA LYS A 4 -13.52 20.25 -5.90
C LYS A 4 -13.20 20.24 -4.39
N ASP A 5 -13.73 19.26 -3.65
CA ASP A 5 -13.54 19.19 -2.20
C ASP A 5 -12.10 18.78 -1.88
N PHE A 6 -11.59 17.80 -2.60
CA PHE A 6 -10.21 17.35 -2.49
C PHE A 6 -9.21 18.44 -2.93
N LEU A 7 -9.45 19.10 -4.06
CA LEU A 7 -8.61 20.20 -4.55
C LEU A 7 -8.61 21.38 -3.58
N ARG A 8 -9.75 21.73 -2.96
CA ARG A 8 -9.82 22.75 -1.92
C ARG A 8 -8.87 22.46 -0.75
N VAL A 9 -8.77 21.20 -0.33
CA VAL A 9 -7.84 20.80 0.74
C VAL A 9 -6.39 20.97 0.27
N LEU A 10 -6.05 20.52 -0.93
CA LEU A 10 -4.69 20.69 -1.45
C LEU A 10 -4.30 22.18 -1.59
N ASP A 11 -5.23 23.03 -2.03
CA ASP A 11 -5.01 24.47 -2.11
C ASP A 11 -4.73 25.07 -0.72
N SER A 12 -5.46 24.64 0.31
CA SER A 12 -5.27 25.13 1.69
C SER A 12 -3.93 24.75 2.30
N ILE A 13 -3.33 23.63 1.87
CA ILE A 13 -2.06 23.14 2.45
C ILE A 13 -0.83 23.53 1.63
N ARG A 14 -0.97 23.92 0.35
CA ARG A 14 0.19 24.17 -0.53
C ARG A 14 1.15 25.26 -0.06
N ALA A 15 0.67 26.23 0.74
CA ALA A 15 1.51 27.24 1.37
C ALA A 15 2.17 26.77 2.67
N LYS A 16 1.66 25.65 3.26
CA LYS A 16 2.12 25.10 4.54
C LYS A 16 3.08 23.92 4.37
N VAL A 17 3.16 23.34 3.17
CA VAL A 17 4.04 22.22 2.85
C VAL A 17 4.92 22.57 1.64
N ASN A 18 5.98 21.79 1.39
CA ASN A 18 6.71 21.88 0.13
C ASN A 18 6.02 20.98 -0.92
N PRO A 19 5.32 21.53 -1.93
CA PRO A 19 4.60 20.74 -2.92
C PRO A 19 5.51 19.73 -3.63
N ASN A 20 6.71 20.12 -4.03
CA ASN A 20 7.66 19.26 -4.76
C ASN A 20 8.17 18.05 -3.93
N LYS A 21 7.97 18.08 -2.60
CA LYS A 21 8.33 16.99 -1.67
C LYS A 21 7.11 16.27 -1.11
N THR A 22 5.92 16.59 -1.60
CA THR A 22 4.65 16.02 -1.13
C THR A 22 3.95 15.32 -2.29
N THR A 23 4.04 14.01 -2.35
CA THR A 23 3.40 13.23 -3.42
C THR A 23 1.93 12.99 -3.11
N ILE A 24 1.07 13.18 -4.09
CA ILE A 24 -0.37 12.91 -4.01
C ILE A 24 -0.67 11.57 -4.67
N ALA A 25 -1.02 10.56 -3.86
CA ALA A 25 -1.46 9.26 -4.35
C ALA A 25 -2.99 9.17 -4.37
N ILE A 26 -3.59 9.09 -5.54
CA ILE A 26 -5.03 8.90 -5.69
C ILE A 26 -5.31 7.40 -5.71
N THR A 27 -6.01 6.94 -4.68
CA THR A 27 -6.38 5.54 -4.48
C THR A 27 -7.86 5.41 -4.15
N GLY A 28 -8.26 4.32 -3.50
CA GLY A 28 -9.62 4.07 -3.01
C GLY A 28 -10.56 3.68 -4.12
N GLY A 29 -11.42 2.70 -3.95
CA GLY A 29 -12.16 2.08 -5.03
C GLY A 29 -11.25 1.82 -6.25
N GLU A 30 -11.59 2.42 -7.38
CA GLU A 30 -10.74 2.42 -8.59
C GLU A 30 -10.65 3.86 -9.13
N PRO A 31 -9.46 4.49 -9.12
CA PRO A 31 -9.31 5.89 -9.56
C PRO A 31 -9.73 6.11 -11.03
N LEU A 32 -9.48 5.13 -11.90
CA LEU A 32 -9.80 5.24 -13.32
C LEU A 32 -11.29 5.19 -13.64
N MET A 33 -12.16 4.92 -12.66
CA MET A 33 -13.60 5.11 -12.81
C MET A 33 -14.02 6.57 -12.73
N ARG A 34 -13.15 7.48 -12.30
CA ARG A 34 -13.38 8.92 -12.31
C ARG A 34 -13.26 9.47 -13.73
N LYS A 35 -14.23 10.26 -14.12
CA LYS A 35 -14.25 10.97 -15.43
C LYS A 35 -13.45 12.28 -15.41
N ASP A 36 -13.09 12.75 -14.22
CA ASP A 36 -12.43 14.03 -13.97
C ASP A 36 -10.98 13.88 -13.48
N ILE A 37 -10.42 12.65 -13.57
CA ILE A 37 -9.10 12.37 -12.96
C ILE A 37 -7.96 13.10 -13.67
N GLU A 38 -8.00 13.22 -14.99
CA GLU A 38 -7.00 13.94 -15.78
C GLU A 38 -7.00 15.43 -15.42
N LYS A 39 -8.18 16.07 -15.40
CA LYS A 39 -8.31 17.49 -15.00
C LYS A 39 -7.87 17.73 -13.56
N THR A 40 -8.20 16.78 -12.69
CA THR A 40 -7.78 16.84 -11.28
C THR A 40 -6.27 16.73 -11.17
N GLY A 41 -5.66 15.77 -11.86
CA GLY A 41 -4.21 15.56 -11.91
C GLY A 41 -3.45 16.76 -12.48
N GLU A 42 -3.95 17.35 -13.58
CA GLU A 42 -3.39 18.55 -14.17
C GLU A 42 -3.35 19.72 -13.16
N GLN A 43 -4.42 19.90 -12.38
CA GLN A 43 -4.46 20.94 -11.36
C GLN A 43 -3.49 20.66 -10.21
N ILE A 44 -3.35 19.40 -9.78
CA ILE A 44 -2.38 18.97 -8.77
C ILE A 44 -0.95 19.27 -9.25
N ALA A 45 -0.63 18.88 -10.49
CA ALA A 45 0.67 19.12 -11.12
C ALA A 45 0.98 20.63 -11.26
N ARG A 46 -0.01 21.44 -11.66
CA ARG A 46 0.14 22.92 -11.72
C ARG A 46 0.49 23.55 -10.37
N TRP A 47 0.06 22.95 -9.28
CA TRP A 47 0.40 23.38 -7.93
C TRP A 47 1.76 22.87 -7.45
N GLY A 48 2.48 22.12 -8.30
CA GLY A 48 3.81 21.58 -8.03
C GLY A 48 3.83 20.26 -7.26
N PHE A 49 2.67 19.63 -7.03
CA PHE A 49 2.63 18.32 -6.38
C PHE A 49 2.87 17.20 -7.41
N PRO A 50 3.92 16.36 -7.25
CA PRO A 50 3.96 15.07 -7.93
C PRO A 50 2.73 14.25 -7.58
N TRP A 51 2.12 13.61 -8.57
CA TRP A 51 0.94 12.78 -8.31
C TRP A 51 0.96 11.47 -9.05
N GLY A 52 0.17 10.53 -8.56
CA GLY A 52 0.01 9.23 -9.17
C GLY A 52 -1.20 8.46 -8.67
N ILE A 53 -1.36 7.24 -9.19
CA ILE A 53 -2.50 6.39 -8.88
C ILE A 53 -2.09 4.96 -8.49
N VAL A 54 -2.97 4.31 -7.73
CA VAL A 54 -2.96 2.85 -7.55
C VAL A 54 -4.23 2.29 -8.19
N SER A 55 -4.08 1.44 -9.21
CA SER A 55 -5.18 0.97 -10.05
C SER A 55 -5.21 -0.56 -10.15
N ASN A 56 -6.39 -1.12 -10.37
CA ASN A 56 -6.57 -2.51 -10.76
C ASN A 56 -6.32 -2.77 -12.26
N GLY A 57 -6.01 -1.75 -13.03
CA GLY A 57 -5.70 -1.83 -14.46
C GLY A 57 -6.90 -2.02 -15.39
N TRP A 58 -8.10 -2.29 -14.86
CA TRP A 58 -9.27 -2.65 -15.67
C TRP A 58 -9.63 -1.63 -16.74
N ALA A 59 -9.55 -0.34 -16.40
CA ALA A 59 -9.94 0.77 -17.28
C ALA A 59 -8.74 1.50 -17.92
N LEU A 60 -7.53 0.92 -17.86
CA LEU A 60 -6.33 1.51 -18.42
C LEU A 60 -6.09 1.03 -19.85
N SER A 61 -6.32 1.89 -20.83
CA SER A 61 -5.81 1.75 -22.19
C SER A 61 -4.52 2.54 -22.38
N GLY A 62 -3.75 2.25 -23.43
CA GLY A 62 -2.57 3.04 -23.78
C GLY A 62 -2.88 4.54 -23.99
N THR A 63 -4.00 4.83 -24.67
CA THR A 63 -4.47 6.21 -24.86
C THR A 63 -4.77 6.89 -23.52
N ARG A 64 -5.44 6.17 -22.61
CA ARG A 64 -5.76 6.72 -21.27
C ARG A 64 -4.51 6.96 -20.44
N LEU A 65 -3.54 6.05 -20.53
CA LEU A 65 -2.25 6.23 -19.84
C LEU A 65 -1.53 7.48 -20.33
N ASN A 66 -1.47 7.69 -21.65
CA ASN A 66 -0.86 8.90 -22.23
C ASN A 66 -1.56 10.18 -21.72
N SER A 67 -2.90 10.19 -21.72
CA SER A 67 -3.66 11.34 -21.18
C SER A 67 -3.36 11.63 -19.70
N LEU A 68 -3.12 10.60 -18.88
CA LEU A 68 -2.72 10.76 -17.48
C LEU A 68 -1.29 11.29 -17.35
N ILE A 69 -0.36 10.83 -18.19
CA ILE A 69 1.02 11.33 -18.23
C ILE A 69 1.02 12.79 -18.69
N ASP A 70 0.27 13.13 -19.72
CA ASP A 70 0.12 14.52 -20.22
C ASP A 70 -0.48 15.43 -19.14
N ALA A 71 -1.35 14.90 -18.27
CA ALA A 71 -1.88 15.59 -17.10
C ALA A 71 -0.87 15.70 -15.93
N GLY A 72 0.39 15.28 -16.14
CA GLY A 72 1.49 15.40 -15.17
C GLY A 72 1.58 14.25 -14.16
N MET A 73 0.98 13.08 -14.44
CA MET A 73 1.16 11.90 -13.62
C MET A 73 2.62 11.41 -13.67
N VAL A 74 3.24 11.20 -12.51
CA VAL A 74 4.64 10.76 -12.41
C VAL A 74 4.81 9.36 -11.82
N THR A 75 3.78 8.81 -11.20
CA THR A 75 3.87 7.46 -10.61
C THR A 75 2.57 6.68 -10.77
N MET A 76 2.71 5.38 -10.99
CA MET A 76 1.58 4.46 -11.07
C MET A 76 1.93 3.11 -10.45
N THR A 77 1.00 2.56 -9.71
CA THR A 77 1.04 1.16 -9.26
C THR A 77 -0.12 0.41 -9.91
N VAL A 78 0.15 -0.77 -10.46
CA VAL A 78 -0.90 -1.71 -10.90
C VAL A 78 -0.90 -2.94 -10.00
N SER A 79 -2.10 -3.34 -9.58
CA SER A 79 -2.28 -4.55 -8.77
C SER A 79 -2.34 -5.79 -9.65
N LEU A 80 -1.54 -6.82 -9.30
CA LEU A 80 -1.57 -8.14 -9.91
C LEU A 80 -1.39 -9.20 -8.82
N ASP A 81 -2.48 -9.88 -8.46
CA ASP A 81 -2.52 -10.75 -7.27
C ASP A 81 -2.48 -12.24 -7.61
N GLY A 82 -1.76 -12.62 -8.63
CA GLY A 82 -1.60 -14.02 -9.04
C GLY A 82 -1.59 -14.19 -10.55
N LEU A 83 -1.48 -15.43 -10.99
CA LEU A 83 -1.78 -15.84 -12.34
C LEU A 83 -3.30 -15.80 -12.56
N GLU A 84 -3.77 -16.11 -13.76
CA GLU A 84 -5.15 -15.83 -14.20
C GLU A 84 -6.22 -16.30 -13.19
N ASN A 85 -6.16 -17.56 -12.78
CA ASN A 85 -7.19 -18.13 -11.92
C ASN A 85 -7.21 -17.50 -10.52
N SER A 86 -6.04 -17.28 -9.92
CA SER A 86 -5.92 -16.72 -8.57
C SER A 86 -6.22 -15.23 -8.55
N HIS A 87 -5.77 -14.51 -9.57
CA HIS A 87 -6.06 -13.08 -9.71
C HIS A 87 -7.56 -12.83 -9.89
N ASP A 88 -8.20 -13.51 -10.87
CA ASP A 88 -9.62 -13.35 -11.16
C ASP A 88 -10.49 -13.73 -9.96
N TRP A 89 -10.09 -14.78 -9.22
CA TRP A 89 -10.76 -15.18 -7.99
C TRP A 89 -10.66 -14.10 -6.90
N LEU A 90 -9.45 -13.59 -6.61
CA LEU A 90 -9.28 -12.60 -5.55
C LEU A 90 -9.98 -11.27 -5.88
N ARG A 91 -9.99 -10.90 -7.16
CA ARG A 91 -10.68 -9.69 -7.65
C ARG A 91 -12.19 -9.90 -7.82
N GLY A 92 -12.67 -11.14 -7.76
CA GLY A 92 -14.08 -11.48 -7.92
C GLY A 92 -14.61 -11.18 -9.34
N LYS A 93 -13.73 -11.15 -10.35
CA LYS A 93 -14.11 -10.78 -11.70
C LYS A 93 -13.27 -11.49 -12.76
N LYS A 94 -13.93 -12.34 -13.56
CA LYS A 94 -13.31 -13.01 -14.71
C LYS A 94 -12.77 -11.99 -15.71
N GLY A 95 -11.54 -12.23 -16.20
CA GLY A 95 -10.85 -11.39 -17.18
C GLY A 95 -10.15 -10.18 -16.56
N SER A 96 -10.13 -10.04 -15.22
CA SER A 96 -9.36 -8.97 -14.57
C SER A 96 -7.86 -9.16 -14.74
N PHE A 97 -7.38 -10.41 -14.79
CA PHE A 97 -5.99 -10.74 -15.05
C PHE A 97 -5.51 -10.18 -16.39
N SER A 98 -6.21 -10.50 -17.47
CA SER A 98 -5.83 -10.05 -18.82
C SER A 98 -5.82 -8.51 -18.94
N ARG A 99 -6.74 -7.83 -18.23
CA ARG A 99 -6.77 -6.36 -18.17
C ARG A 99 -5.59 -5.81 -17.38
N ALA A 100 -5.27 -6.40 -16.23
CA ALA A 100 -4.12 -6.00 -15.44
C ALA A 100 -2.80 -6.21 -16.18
N VAL A 101 -2.62 -7.36 -16.85
CA VAL A 101 -1.43 -7.65 -17.68
C VAL A 101 -1.29 -6.65 -18.83
N SER A 102 -2.38 -6.34 -19.54
CA SER A 102 -2.37 -5.30 -20.59
C SER A 102 -2.00 -3.92 -20.03
N ALA A 103 -2.54 -3.56 -18.88
CA ALA A 103 -2.23 -2.31 -18.20
C ALA A 103 -0.75 -2.23 -17.77
N ILE A 104 -0.21 -3.33 -17.23
CA ILE A 104 1.19 -3.46 -16.86
C ILE A 104 2.10 -3.32 -18.07
N SER A 105 1.80 -4.01 -19.16
CA SER A 105 2.56 -3.92 -20.41
C SER A 105 2.59 -2.46 -20.93
N ASN A 106 1.44 -1.78 -20.96
CA ASN A 106 1.36 -0.39 -21.38
C ASN A 106 2.20 0.52 -20.48
N ALA A 107 2.10 0.36 -19.14
CA ALA A 107 2.83 1.20 -18.18
C ALA A 107 4.33 0.94 -18.20
N ALA A 108 4.76 -0.32 -18.26
CA ALA A 108 6.18 -0.69 -18.29
C ALA A 108 6.93 -0.18 -19.53
N ASN A 109 6.20 0.01 -20.64
CA ASN A 109 6.75 0.48 -21.93
C ASN A 109 6.42 1.95 -22.22
N SER A 110 5.95 2.70 -21.23
CA SER A 110 5.61 4.12 -21.38
C SER A 110 6.74 5.04 -20.91
N SER A 111 6.54 6.35 -21.08
CA SER A 111 7.42 7.39 -20.53
C SER A 111 7.16 7.72 -19.04
N LEU A 112 6.35 6.91 -18.36
CA LEU A 112 6.03 7.15 -16.94
C LEU A 112 7.30 7.05 -16.07
N PRO A 113 7.66 8.08 -15.28
CA PRO A 113 8.91 8.11 -14.53
C PRO A 113 9.04 6.99 -13.50
N LEU A 114 7.95 6.66 -12.80
CA LEU A 114 7.93 5.64 -11.75
C LEU A 114 6.74 4.70 -11.94
N PHE A 115 7.05 3.43 -12.13
CA PHE A 115 6.05 2.37 -12.25
C PHE A 115 6.44 1.17 -11.39
N ASP A 116 5.45 0.60 -10.71
CA ASP A 116 5.60 -0.66 -10.02
C ASP A 116 4.33 -1.51 -10.07
N VAL A 117 4.51 -2.79 -9.83
CA VAL A 117 3.43 -3.74 -9.62
C VAL A 117 3.35 -4.10 -8.15
N VAL A 118 2.14 -4.23 -7.61
CA VAL A 118 1.91 -4.74 -6.26
C VAL A 118 1.13 -6.06 -6.31
N THR A 119 1.62 -7.05 -5.57
CA THR A 119 0.96 -8.35 -5.40
C THR A 119 0.55 -8.54 -3.96
N CYS A 120 -0.74 -8.79 -3.73
CA CYS A 120 -1.27 -9.14 -2.42
C CYS A 120 -1.35 -10.67 -2.28
N LEU A 121 -0.56 -11.22 -1.36
CA LEU A 121 -0.45 -12.67 -1.17
C LEU A 121 -1.50 -13.23 -0.22
N THR A 122 -1.98 -14.41 -0.60
CA THR A 122 -2.87 -15.29 0.15
C THR A 122 -2.31 -16.71 0.12
N GLN A 123 -2.87 -17.63 0.86
CA GLN A 123 -2.49 -19.06 0.74
C GLN A 123 -2.71 -19.61 -0.68
N ARG A 124 -3.66 -19.03 -1.42
CA ARG A 124 -4.04 -19.51 -2.75
C ARG A 124 -3.02 -19.14 -3.84
N ASN A 125 -2.36 -17.98 -3.75
CA ASN A 125 -1.48 -17.48 -4.81
C ASN A 125 0.02 -17.46 -4.42
N VAL A 126 0.38 -17.78 -3.19
CA VAL A 126 1.77 -17.73 -2.73
C VAL A 126 2.70 -18.66 -3.54
N HIS A 127 2.19 -19.79 -4.01
CA HIS A 127 2.94 -20.73 -4.83
C HIS A 127 3.16 -20.28 -6.28
N GLU A 128 2.49 -19.20 -6.72
CA GLU A 128 2.59 -18.65 -8.08
C GLU A 128 3.70 -17.60 -8.22
N LEU A 129 4.41 -17.25 -7.15
CA LEU A 129 5.39 -16.15 -7.12
C LEU A 129 6.45 -16.24 -8.22
N ALA A 130 6.98 -17.46 -8.51
CA ALA A 130 7.97 -17.64 -9.57
C ALA A 130 7.39 -17.33 -10.96
N GLY A 131 6.17 -17.80 -11.25
CA GLY A 131 5.49 -17.51 -12.51
C GLY A 131 5.14 -16.03 -12.66
N ILE A 132 4.70 -15.37 -11.58
CA ILE A 132 4.43 -13.92 -11.58
C ILE A 132 5.74 -13.16 -11.86
N ARG A 133 6.84 -13.49 -11.18
CA ARG A 133 8.15 -12.87 -11.39
C ARG A 133 8.58 -12.95 -12.85
N ASP A 134 8.53 -14.13 -13.43
CA ASP A 134 9.03 -14.38 -14.78
C ASP A 134 8.19 -13.60 -15.80
N MET A 135 6.88 -13.60 -15.67
CA MET A 135 5.97 -12.79 -16.48
C MET A 135 6.24 -11.29 -16.32
N LEU A 136 6.44 -10.79 -15.10
CA LEU A 136 6.73 -9.36 -14.87
C LEU A 136 8.06 -8.93 -15.51
N ILE A 137 9.08 -9.80 -15.47
CA ILE A 137 10.36 -9.56 -16.14
C ILE A 137 10.16 -9.50 -17.67
N GLU A 138 9.42 -10.43 -18.25
CA GLU A 138 9.09 -10.45 -19.71
C GLU A 138 8.34 -9.19 -20.13
N LEU A 139 7.43 -8.68 -19.29
CA LEU A 139 6.69 -7.43 -19.53
C LEU A 139 7.56 -6.16 -19.34
N GLY A 140 8.81 -6.28 -18.88
CA GLY A 140 9.72 -5.16 -18.68
C GLY A 140 9.54 -4.41 -17.35
N VAL A 141 8.80 -4.97 -16.39
CA VAL A 141 8.61 -4.37 -15.07
C VAL A 141 9.93 -4.30 -14.29
N LYS A 142 10.25 -3.15 -13.73
CA LYS A 142 11.48 -2.92 -12.96
C LYS A 142 11.30 -3.04 -11.45
N ASN A 143 10.12 -2.71 -10.94
CA ASN A 143 9.84 -2.70 -9.51
C ASN A 143 8.60 -3.54 -9.20
N TRP A 144 8.71 -4.42 -8.22
CA TRP A 144 7.65 -5.30 -7.77
C TRP A 144 7.57 -5.31 -6.25
N ARG A 145 6.42 -4.89 -5.72
CA ARG A 145 6.15 -4.91 -4.29
C ARG A 145 5.24 -6.09 -3.94
N ILE A 146 5.60 -6.79 -2.89
CA ILE A 146 4.82 -7.89 -2.34
C ILE A 146 4.27 -7.44 -0.99
N ILE A 147 2.99 -7.68 -0.76
CA ILE A 147 2.30 -7.48 0.51
C ILE A 147 1.54 -8.75 0.87
N SER A 148 1.23 -8.97 2.14
CA SER A 148 0.32 -10.03 2.57
C SER A 148 -1.06 -9.47 2.94
N VAL A 149 -2.07 -10.32 2.91
CA VAL A 149 -3.37 -9.96 3.47
C VAL A 149 -3.25 -9.92 4.99
N PHE A 150 -3.80 -8.88 5.59
CA PHE A 150 -3.93 -8.75 7.05
C PHE A 150 -5.38 -9.02 7.50
N PRO A 151 -5.60 -9.55 8.71
CA PRO A 151 -6.88 -10.11 9.15
C PRO A 151 -7.89 -9.01 9.53
N ARG A 152 -8.34 -8.21 8.53
CA ARG A 152 -9.33 -7.14 8.71
C ARG A 152 -10.41 -7.15 7.64
N GLY A 153 -11.57 -6.60 7.97
CA GLY A 153 -12.69 -6.52 7.04
C GLY A 153 -13.10 -7.90 6.55
N ARG A 154 -13.13 -8.12 5.23
CA ARG A 154 -13.50 -9.42 4.63
C ARG A 154 -12.47 -10.53 4.88
N ALA A 155 -11.25 -10.18 5.26
CA ALA A 155 -10.22 -11.17 5.59
C ALA A 155 -10.25 -11.57 7.08
N ALA A 156 -11.02 -10.88 7.92
CA ALA A 156 -11.18 -11.26 9.32
C ALA A 156 -11.85 -12.62 9.41
N GLY A 157 -11.19 -13.56 10.08
CA GLY A 157 -11.70 -14.93 10.26
C GLY A 157 -11.60 -15.85 9.03
N ASN A 158 -11.02 -15.39 7.91
CA ASN A 158 -10.78 -16.22 6.74
C ASN A 158 -9.30 -16.65 6.67
N SER A 159 -9.03 -17.86 7.16
CA SER A 159 -7.67 -18.43 7.19
C SER A 159 -7.06 -18.66 5.81
N GLU A 160 -7.87 -18.89 4.75
CA GLU A 160 -7.36 -19.06 3.38
C GLU A 160 -6.70 -17.80 2.81
N LEU A 161 -7.03 -16.65 3.38
CA LEU A 161 -6.46 -15.37 2.95
C LEU A 161 -5.15 -15.03 3.67
N VAL A 162 -4.87 -15.61 4.83
CA VAL A 162 -3.71 -15.26 5.67
C VAL A 162 -2.62 -16.31 5.53
N LEU A 163 -1.39 -15.88 5.26
CA LEU A 163 -0.25 -16.80 5.14
C LEU A 163 0.11 -17.43 6.49
N SER A 164 0.53 -18.70 6.46
CA SER A 164 1.17 -19.36 7.60
C SER A 164 2.58 -18.82 7.84
N GLY A 165 3.18 -19.14 8.99
CA GLY A 165 4.55 -18.77 9.33
C GLY A 165 5.58 -19.31 8.32
N VAL A 166 5.43 -20.57 7.93
CA VAL A 166 6.27 -21.21 6.90
C VAL A 166 6.16 -20.47 5.57
N GLN A 167 4.92 -20.26 5.10
CA GLN A 167 4.70 -19.54 3.84
C GLN A 167 5.27 -18.12 3.87
N LEU A 168 5.18 -17.41 5.00
CA LEU A 168 5.72 -16.08 5.14
C LEU A 168 7.26 -16.08 5.08
N LYS A 169 7.92 -17.08 5.70
CA LYS A 169 9.38 -17.29 5.55
C LYS A 169 9.77 -17.58 4.11
N ASP A 170 9.05 -18.48 3.44
CA ASP A 170 9.29 -18.82 2.02
C ASP A 170 9.18 -17.58 1.13
N VAL A 171 8.23 -16.67 1.41
CA VAL A 171 8.11 -15.38 0.71
C VAL A 171 9.34 -14.50 0.95
N MET A 172 9.86 -14.46 2.19
CA MET A 172 11.07 -13.67 2.47
C MET A 172 12.27 -14.22 1.69
N GLU A 173 12.51 -15.53 1.72
CA GLU A 173 13.59 -16.18 0.98
C GLU A 173 13.43 -15.98 -0.54
N PHE A 174 12.21 -16.05 -1.05
CA PHE A 174 11.92 -15.76 -2.45
C PHE A 174 12.31 -14.30 -2.82
N ILE A 175 11.96 -13.33 -2.00
CA ILE A 175 12.31 -11.92 -2.24
C ILE A 175 13.82 -11.74 -2.23
N ILE A 176 14.53 -12.36 -1.27
CA ILE A 176 16.00 -12.34 -1.20
C ILE A 176 16.60 -12.90 -2.50
N SER A 177 16.10 -14.05 -2.97
CA SER A 177 16.56 -14.65 -4.22
C SER A 177 16.37 -13.74 -5.44
N CYS A 178 15.23 -13.05 -5.53
CA CYS A 178 14.95 -12.08 -6.58
C CYS A 178 15.90 -10.89 -6.53
N ARG A 179 16.20 -10.39 -5.34
CA ARG A 179 17.12 -9.26 -5.12
C ARG A 179 18.56 -9.62 -5.50
N ILE A 180 19.00 -10.82 -5.14
CA ILE A 180 20.33 -11.34 -5.54
C ILE A 180 20.40 -11.49 -7.07
N ALA A 181 19.36 -12.02 -7.70
CA ALA A 181 19.31 -12.20 -9.15
C ALA A 181 19.30 -10.86 -9.93
N GLY A 182 18.83 -9.77 -9.33
CA GLY A 182 18.89 -8.41 -9.86
C GLY A 182 18.09 -8.14 -11.13
N LYS A 183 17.24 -9.08 -11.59
CA LYS A 183 16.44 -8.93 -12.82
C LYS A 183 15.21 -8.02 -12.64
N ILE A 184 14.65 -8.01 -11.44
CA ILE A 184 13.53 -7.17 -11.01
C ILE A 184 13.73 -6.77 -9.55
N ARG A 185 13.58 -5.49 -9.23
CA ARG A 185 13.70 -4.99 -7.87
C ARG A 185 12.47 -5.40 -7.07
N THR A 186 12.60 -6.44 -6.27
CA THR A 186 11.52 -6.97 -5.45
C THR A 186 11.66 -6.51 -4.01
N SER A 187 10.55 -6.13 -3.37
CA SER A 187 10.55 -5.72 -1.96
C SER A 187 9.27 -6.15 -1.25
N TYR A 188 9.39 -6.46 0.05
CA TYR A 188 8.22 -6.62 0.91
C TYR A 188 7.75 -5.26 1.40
N SER A 189 6.47 -4.95 1.20
CA SER A 189 5.93 -3.64 1.53
C SER A 189 5.38 -3.57 2.97
N CYS A 190 4.79 -2.47 3.31
CA CYS A 190 4.48 -1.90 4.61
C CYS A 190 3.53 -2.71 5.54
N ASP A 191 3.76 -4.01 5.72
CA ASP A 191 2.90 -4.80 6.63
C ASP A 191 3.41 -4.76 8.08
N GLY A 192 4.36 -5.60 8.46
CA GLY A 192 4.86 -5.70 9.82
C GLY A 192 6.38 -5.73 9.92
N PHE A 193 6.87 -5.69 11.14
CA PHE A 193 8.28 -5.86 11.43
C PHE A 193 8.68 -7.35 11.27
N LEU A 194 9.77 -7.60 10.56
CA LEU A 194 10.21 -8.92 10.12
C LEU A 194 11.51 -9.40 10.79
N GLY A 195 12.00 -8.67 11.80
CA GLY A 195 13.23 -9.05 12.50
C GLY A 195 14.47 -9.04 11.61
N GLY A 196 15.16 -10.16 11.53
CA GLY A 196 16.40 -10.31 10.75
C GLY A 196 16.22 -10.10 9.24
N TYR A 197 15.03 -10.31 8.72
CA TYR A 197 14.74 -10.14 7.28
C TYR A 197 14.64 -8.66 6.82
N GLU A 198 14.55 -7.70 7.75
CA GLU A 198 14.32 -6.28 7.38
C GLU A 198 15.28 -5.74 6.31
N LYS A 199 16.58 -6.00 6.44
CA LYS A 199 17.60 -5.51 5.50
C LYS A 199 17.58 -6.24 4.17
N GLU A 200 17.13 -7.50 4.18
CA GLU A 200 17.25 -8.39 3.04
C GLU A 200 16.07 -8.21 2.06
N VAL A 201 14.88 -7.86 2.59
CA VAL A 201 13.64 -7.81 1.81
C VAL A 201 13.08 -6.40 1.58
N ARG A 202 13.73 -5.38 2.16
CA ARG A 202 13.33 -3.96 2.04
C ARG A 202 14.55 -3.08 1.79
N ASP A 203 14.31 -1.90 1.22
CA ASP A 203 15.37 -0.90 1.04
C ASP A 203 15.52 -0.01 2.27
N ASP A 204 14.41 0.26 2.95
CA ASP A 204 14.36 1.08 4.16
C ASP A 204 13.88 0.23 5.35
N PHE A 205 14.36 0.55 6.54
CA PHE A 205 13.88 -0.06 7.77
C PHE A 205 12.38 0.20 7.97
N MET A 206 11.64 -0.85 8.33
CA MET A 206 10.19 -0.75 8.53
C MET A 206 9.86 0.10 9.76
N PHE A 207 9.08 1.13 9.52
CA PHE A 207 8.23 1.75 10.54
C PHE A 207 6.92 2.18 9.91
N CYS A 208 5.84 2.16 10.67
CA CYS A 208 4.56 2.60 10.15
C CYS A 208 4.58 4.13 9.97
N ARG A 209 4.46 4.56 8.74
CA ARG A 209 4.57 5.98 8.34
C ARG A 209 3.29 6.79 8.56
N ALA A 210 2.20 6.12 8.96
CA ALA A 210 0.91 6.75 9.21
C ALA A 210 1.02 7.86 10.27
N GLY A 211 0.59 9.07 9.93
CA GLY A 211 0.67 10.26 10.79
C GLY A 211 2.07 10.85 10.99
N ILE A 212 3.13 10.23 10.42
CA ILE A 212 4.51 10.71 10.46
C ILE A 212 4.86 11.45 9.18
N ASN A 213 4.68 10.80 8.02
CA ASN A 213 4.87 11.40 6.70
C ASN A 213 3.79 10.96 5.70
N ILE A 214 2.75 10.26 6.14
CA ILE A 214 1.56 9.89 5.37
C ILE A 214 0.33 10.43 6.09
N GLY A 215 -0.48 11.20 5.38
CA GLY A 215 -1.85 11.57 5.72
C GLY A 215 -2.80 11.11 4.64
N SER A 216 -4.06 10.92 4.94
CA SER A 216 -5.06 10.43 4.01
C SER A 216 -6.40 11.14 4.19
N ILE A 217 -7.04 11.43 3.07
CA ILE A 217 -8.44 11.85 3.04
C ILE A 217 -9.22 10.68 2.44
N LEU A 218 -10.15 10.14 3.20
CA LEU A 218 -10.98 9.02 2.77
C LEU A 218 -12.10 9.48 1.83
N THR A 219 -12.78 8.56 1.19
CA THR A 219 -13.80 8.86 0.17
C THR A 219 -15.01 9.62 0.69
N ASP A 220 -15.28 9.53 1.98
CA ASP A 220 -16.34 10.26 2.70
C ASP A 220 -15.89 11.64 3.24
N GLY A 221 -14.62 12.00 3.01
CA GLY A 221 -14.01 13.23 3.51
C GLY A 221 -13.36 13.10 4.89
N SER A 222 -13.39 11.93 5.50
CA SER A 222 -12.68 11.67 6.76
C SER A 222 -11.17 11.87 6.63
N ILE A 223 -10.57 12.52 7.63
CA ILE A 223 -9.12 12.73 7.75
C ILE A 223 -8.54 11.59 8.57
N SER A 224 -7.68 10.81 7.96
CA SER A 224 -6.95 9.70 8.59
C SER A 224 -5.47 9.73 8.24
N ALA A 225 -4.67 8.95 8.94
CA ALA A 225 -3.23 8.89 8.70
C ALA A 225 -2.83 7.91 7.58
N CYS A 226 -3.74 7.04 7.15
CA CYS A 226 -3.49 6.04 6.09
C CYS A 226 -4.83 5.56 5.51
N PRO A 227 -4.92 5.22 4.22
CA PRO A 227 -6.15 4.66 3.63
C PRO A 227 -6.65 3.37 4.31
N SER A 228 -5.76 2.64 4.97
CA SER A 228 -6.08 1.41 5.70
C SER A 228 -6.54 1.64 7.15
N LEU A 229 -6.52 2.88 7.64
CA LEU A 229 -6.93 3.24 8.99
C LEU A 229 -8.30 3.91 8.98
N ARG A 230 -9.22 3.35 9.76
CA ARG A 230 -10.62 3.79 9.86
C ARG A 230 -11.04 3.82 11.35
N GLY A 231 -12.33 3.97 11.61
CA GLY A 231 -12.85 3.95 12.97
C GLY A 231 -12.18 5.00 13.84
N ASP A 232 -11.71 4.63 15.02
CA ASP A 232 -11.12 5.54 16.00
C ASP A 232 -9.78 6.18 15.56
N PHE A 233 -9.19 5.71 14.45
CA PHE A 233 -8.05 6.38 13.82
C PHE A 233 -8.44 7.55 12.89
N VAL A 234 -9.72 7.80 12.67
CA VAL A 234 -10.19 9.01 11.98
C VAL A 234 -10.06 10.19 12.94
N GLN A 235 -9.41 11.26 12.49
CA GLN A 235 -9.04 12.41 13.34
C GLN A 235 -9.80 13.70 12.96
N GLY A 236 -10.71 13.62 12.00
CA GLY A 236 -11.52 14.75 11.58
C GLY A 236 -12.17 14.55 10.22
N SER A 237 -12.76 15.60 9.68
CA SER A 237 -13.38 15.63 8.35
C SER A 237 -13.01 16.92 7.63
N ILE A 238 -12.72 16.83 6.33
CA ILE A 238 -12.44 18.01 5.50
C ILE A 238 -13.62 18.96 5.36
N TYR A 239 -14.80 18.55 5.81
CA TYR A 239 -16.01 19.38 5.81
C TYR A 239 -16.17 20.22 7.07
N SER A 240 -15.45 19.91 8.15
CA SER A 240 -15.51 20.61 9.44
C SER A 240 -14.16 21.03 10.00
N ASP A 241 -13.07 20.38 9.55
CA ASP A 241 -11.75 20.54 10.16
C ASP A 241 -10.68 20.98 9.13
N ASP A 242 -9.63 21.66 9.61
CA ASP A 242 -8.42 21.95 8.82
C ASP A 242 -7.50 20.73 8.85
N LEU A 243 -7.02 20.30 7.66
CA LEU A 243 -6.14 19.13 7.56
C LEU A 243 -4.83 19.32 8.33
N MET A 244 -4.24 20.52 8.30
CA MET A 244 -2.98 20.77 8.99
C MET A 244 -3.16 20.84 10.51
N GLU A 245 -4.29 21.34 10.98
CA GLU A 245 -4.64 21.29 12.42
C GLU A 245 -4.73 19.83 12.88
N CYS A 246 -5.44 18.97 12.13
CA CYS A 246 -5.50 17.54 12.42
C CYS A 246 -4.12 16.89 12.38
N TRP A 247 -3.30 17.23 11.37
CA TRP A 247 -1.94 16.73 11.24
C TRP A 247 -1.05 17.10 12.42
N GLU A 248 -1.07 18.34 12.84
CA GLU A 248 -0.17 18.84 13.90
C GLU A 248 -0.62 18.37 15.28
N ASN A 249 -1.91 18.43 15.56
CA ASN A 249 -2.42 18.28 16.91
C ASN A 249 -3.08 16.92 17.19
N ARG A 250 -3.82 16.33 16.23
CA ARG A 250 -4.60 15.12 16.48
C ARG A 250 -3.86 13.83 16.07
N PHE A 251 -2.93 13.90 15.12
CA PHE A 251 -2.13 12.73 14.73
C PHE A 251 -1.07 12.32 15.76
N LYS A 252 -1.04 12.94 16.92
CA LYS A 252 -0.16 12.55 18.04
C LYS A 252 -0.35 11.09 18.43
N VAL A 253 -1.57 10.57 18.41
CA VAL A 253 -1.89 9.17 18.71
C VAL A 253 -1.18 8.18 17.77
N MET A 254 -0.87 8.57 16.53
CA MET A 254 -0.12 7.75 15.58
C MET A 254 1.39 7.86 15.78
N ARG A 255 1.88 8.98 16.30
CA ARG A 255 3.30 9.29 16.50
C ARG A 255 3.80 8.77 17.84
N ASP A 256 3.07 9.04 18.91
CA ASP A 256 3.32 8.46 20.23
C ASP A 256 2.57 7.12 20.33
N ARG A 257 3.33 6.03 20.36
CA ARG A 257 2.80 4.67 20.36
C ARG A 257 2.95 3.94 21.69
N HIS A 258 3.22 4.65 22.78
CA HIS A 258 3.31 4.01 24.09
C HIS A 258 2.02 3.27 24.48
N TRP A 259 0.86 3.77 24.04
CA TRP A 259 -0.42 3.10 24.22
C TRP A 259 -0.48 1.69 23.60
N ALA A 260 0.30 1.45 22.54
CA ALA A 260 0.34 0.15 21.84
C ALA A 260 1.26 -0.87 22.52
N LYS A 261 1.97 -0.49 23.60
CA LYS A 261 2.85 -1.37 24.37
C LYS A 261 2.06 -2.21 25.37
N THR A 262 1.11 -2.99 24.87
CA THR A 262 0.20 -3.81 25.66
C THR A 262 0.21 -5.27 25.18
N GLY A 263 -0.38 -6.19 25.92
CA GLY A 263 -0.46 -7.59 25.56
C GLY A 263 0.91 -8.17 25.18
N ALA A 264 0.99 -8.84 24.03
CA ALA A 264 2.23 -9.44 23.51
C ALA A 264 3.37 -8.40 23.28
N CYS A 265 3.04 -7.11 23.14
CA CYS A 265 4.04 -6.06 22.93
C CYS A 265 4.63 -5.53 24.25
N ASN A 266 4.04 -5.80 25.42
CA ASN A 266 4.43 -5.20 26.71
C ASN A 266 5.89 -5.51 27.08
N GLN A 267 6.30 -6.77 26.93
CA GLN A 267 7.66 -7.25 27.27
C GLN A 267 8.44 -7.67 26.02
N CYS A 268 8.02 -7.27 24.83
CA CYS A 268 8.64 -7.65 23.58
C CYS A 268 10.03 -7.02 23.44
N SER A 269 11.07 -7.84 23.28
CA SER A 269 12.46 -7.39 23.08
C SER A 269 12.63 -6.59 21.76
N SER A 270 11.80 -6.85 20.76
CA SER A 270 11.79 -6.14 19.47
C SER A 270 11.05 -4.80 19.51
N TRP A 271 10.43 -4.42 20.64
CA TRP A 271 9.65 -3.18 20.74
C TRP A 271 10.39 -1.94 20.27
N LYS A 272 11.65 -1.80 20.65
CA LYS A 272 12.49 -0.64 20.31
C LYS A 272 12.69 -0.45 18.80
N TRP A 273 12.53 -1.51 18.03
CA TRP A 273 12.66 -1.49 16.57
C TRP A 273 11.31 -1.45 15.87
N CYS A 274 10.35 -2.23 16.40
CA CYS A 274 9.03 -2.44 15.83
C CYS A 274 8.05 -1.29 16.12
N GLY A 275 8.12 -0.68 17.31
CA GLY A 275 7.18 0.37 17.75
C GLY A 275 5.71 -0.06 17.71
N GLY A 276 5.43 -1.36 17.92
CA GLY A 276 4.07 -1.88 17.96
C GLY A 276 3.46 -2.22 16.59
N ASN A 277 4.29 -2.43 15.57
CA ASN A 277 3.89 -2.86 14.23
C ASN A 277 3.17 -1.79 13.38
N GLY A 278 2.65 -2.18 12.21
CA GLY A 278 1.77 -1.31 11.43
C GLY A 278 0.44 -1.04 12.16
N LEU A 279 -0.05 0.19 12.16
CA LEU A 279 -1.32 0.51 12.82
C LEU A 279 -2.51 -0.24 12.23
N HIS A 280 -2.46 -0.60 10.95
CA HIS A 280 -3.49 -1.41 10.30
C HIS A 280 -3.52 -2.88 10.79
N LEU A 281 -2.50 -3.33 11.52
CA LEU A 281 -2.45 -4.63 12.17
C LEU A 281 -2.98 -4.60 13.61
N ARG A 282 -3.62 -3.51 14.00
CA ARG A 282 -4.25 -3.34 15.31
C ARG A 282 -5.74 -3.10 15.18
N ASP A 283 -6.48 -3.58 16.15
CA ASP A 283 -7.90 -3.25 16.28
C ASP A 283 -8.06 -1.75 16.55
N GLU A 284 -9.00 -1.12 15.87
CA GLU A 284 -9.18 0.34 15.92
C GLU A 284 -9.77 0.82 17.23
N LYS A 285 -10.53 -0.04 17.93
CA LYS A 285 -11.21 0.30 19.19
C LYS A 285 -10.39 -0.09 20.41
N SER A 286 -9.96 -1.36 20.45
CA SER A 286 -9.23 -1.88 21.60
C SER A 286 -7.73 -1.56 21.57
N GLY A 287 -7.17 -1.24 20.38
CA GLY A 287 -5.73 -1.09 20.20
C GLY A 287 -4.96 -2.43 20.21
N GLU A 288 -5.65 -3.55 20.37
CA GLU A 288 -5.03 -4.87 20.41
C GLU A 288 -4.36 -5.25 19.10
N LEU A 289 -3.27 -5.98 19.20
CA LEU A 289 -2.52 -6.46 18.04
C LEU A 289 -3.28 -7.64 17.40
N LEU A 290 -3.76 -7.46 16.18
CA LEU A 290 -4.47 -8.50 15.42
C LEU A 290 -3.50 -9.52 14.82
N MET A 291 -2.31 -9.09 14.44
CA MET A 291 -1.29 -9.96 13.87
C MET A 291 0.11 -9.39 14.12
N CYS A 292 1.05 -10.26 14.49
CA CYS A 292 2.47 -9.96 14.55
C CYS A 292 3.20 -10.89 13.57
N GLN A 293 3.67 -10.36 12.46
CA GLN A 293 4.35 -11.17 11.43
C GLN A 293 5.60 -11.84 11.97
N LEU A 294 6.39 -11.15 12.81
CA LEU A 294 7.54 -11.75 13.47
C LEU A 294 7.14 -12.96 14.33
N ALA A 295 6.09 -12.83 15.14
CA ALA A 295 5.61 -13.95 15.97
C ALA A 295 5.05 -15.10 15.11
N VAL A 296 4.34 -14.79 14.02
CA VAL A 296 3.81 -15.77 13.08
C VAL A 296 4.95 -16.57 12.45
N MET A 297 6.02 -15.94 12.02
CA MET A 297 7.19 -16.62 11.44
C MET A 297 7.91 -17.53 12.44
N HIS A 298 7.89 -17.22 13.73
CA HIS A 298 8.58 -18.00 14.77
C HIS A 298 7.64 -18.94 15.55
N ALA A 299 6.35 -18.99 15.21
CA ALA A 299 5.39 -19.83 15.93
C ALA A 299 5.76 -21.32 15.85
N ASP A 300 6.28 -21.77 14.72
CA ASP A 300 6.63 -23.18 14.48
C ASP A 300 7.98 -23.59 15.14
N GLU A 301 8.82 -22.63 15.54
CA GLU A 301 10.11 -22.89 16.19
C GLU A 301 9.96 -23.25 17.69
N ASN A 302 8.83 -22.90 18.29
CA ASN A 302 8.55 -23.15 19.72
C ASN A 302 7.74 -24.42 19.96
N THR A 303 7.60 -25.31 18.96
CA THR A 303 6.79 -26.54 19.05
C THR A 303 7.66 -27.79 19.25
N PHE A 304 8.90 -27.65 19.76
CA PHE A 304 9.79 -28.77 20.15
C PHE A 304 10.17 -28.69 21.61
#